data_b968ed663697259ace0506574fa789bc
#
_entry.id   b968ed663697259ace0506574fa789bc
#
_cell.length_a   1.000
_cell.length_b   1.000
_cell.length_c   1.000
_cell.angle_alpha   90.00
_cell.angle_beta   90.00
_cell.angle_gamma   90.00
#
_symmetry.space_group_name_H-M   'P 1'
#
loop_
_entity.id
_entity.type
_entity.pdbx_description
1 polymer ?
#
loop_
_entity_poly.entity_id
_entity_poly.type
_entity_poly.pdbx_seq_one_letter_code
_entity_poly.pdbx_strand_id
1 'polypeptide(L)'
;MKITVAGHLCLDIIPTWQTGTLTALRPGSLVEMDGLTFSTGGAVANTGIALKRLGFEPTLIGRTGDDHVGEIIRNLLRSEHINPDYIALSPGETSSYTIVLNPPDTDRIFLHYPGTNDSFSADDVNFGAIPPGIFHFGYPPLMQQMYVGDGVQLERIFRKAKERGLVTSLDMALPDPDTEQGQVDWQGILQRIMPLVDLFLPSFDELLFMMEPSAYEKMQQGLLTVDTALLDELSDRLLAWGCNVVGIKLGAEGLYLRTGIKAEVF
;
A
#
# COMPACT_ATOMS: atom_id res chain seq x y z
N MET A 1 -6.27 -9.41 20.19
CA MET A 1 -5.23 -9.62 19.16
C MET A 1 -4.55 -8.29 18.91
N LYS A 2 -3.21 -8.23 18.83
CA LYS A 2 -2.47 -7.01 18.50
C LYS A 2 -2.18 -6.98 17.00
N ILE A 3 -2.26 -5.80 16.40
CA ILE A 3 -2.01 -5.62 14.96
C ILE A 3 -1.04 -4.46 14.82
N THR A 4 0.06 -4.71 14.13
CA THR A 4 1.03 -3.69 13.74
C THR A 4 0.93 -3.48 12.24
N VAL A 5 0.79 -2.23 11.82
CA VAL A 5 0.70 -1.84 10.41
C VAL A 5 1.91 -0.99 10.06
N ALA A 6 2.70 -1.44 9.10
CA ALA A 6 3.91 -0.78 8.63
C ALA A 6 3.86 -0.51 7.12
N GLY A 7 4.67 0.41 6.63
CA GLY A 7 4.81 0.67 5.21
C GLY A 7 4.56 2.12 4.81
N HIS A 8 3.93 2.31 3.66
CA HIS A 8 3.70 3.61 3.04
C HIS A 8 2.73 4.48 3.85
N LEU A 9 3.13 5.74 4.08
CA LEU A 9 2.35 6.77 4.77
C LEU A 9 2.51 8.10 4.04
N CYS A 10 1.41 8.78 3.71
CA CYS A 10 1.46 10.10 3.06
C CYS A 10 0.33 11.03 3.54
N LEU A 11 0.43 12.30 3.16
CA LEU A 11 -0.66 13.26 3.25
C LEU A 11 -1.40 13.33 1.92
N ASP A 12 -2.70 13.14 1.91
CA ASP A 12 -3.55 13.42 0.76
C ASP A 12 -4.07 14.86 0.86
N ILE A 13 -3.72 15.67 -0.14
CA ILE A 13 -4.15 17.06 -0.32
C ILE A 13 -5.22 17.04 -1.39
N ILE A 14 -6.48 17.27 -1.00
CA ILE A 14 -7.65 17.07 -1.85
C ILE A 14 -8.34 18.41 -2.07
N PRO A 15 -8.00 19.17 -3.16
CA PRO A 15 -8.79 20.32 -3.55
C PRO A 15 -10.21 19.88 -3.88
N THR A 16 -11.21 20.56 -3.33
CA THR A 16 -12.61 20.30 -3.66
C THR A 16 -12.93 20.92 -5.01
N TRP A 17 -13.38 20.09 -5.94
CA TRP A 17 -13.68 20.51 -7.31
C TRP A 17 -15.10 20.08 -7.68
N GLN A 18 -16.08 20.99 -7.50
CA GLN A 18 -17.49 20.68 -7.73
C GLN A 18 -17.96 21.01 -9.15
N THR A 19 -17.31 21.97 -9.81
CA THR A 19 -17.72 22.45 -11.15
C THR A 19 -16.51 22.59 -12.06
N GLY A 20 -16.71 22.39 -13.34
CA GLY A 20 -15.65 22.49 -14.34
C GLY A 20 -15.20 21.13 -14.86
N THR A 21 -14.23 21.14 -15.73
CA THR A 21 -13.68 19.96 -16.40
C THR A 21 -12.15 19.95 -16.32
N LEU A 22 -11.54 18.79 -16.47
CA LEU A 22 -10.09 18.64 -16.50
C LEU A 22 -9.43 19.54 -17.56
N THR A 23 -10.14 19.85 -18.66
CA THR A 23 -9.66 20.75 -19.72
C THR A 23 -9.47 22.21 -19.27
N ALA A 24 -9.95 22.59 -18.08
CA ALA A 24 -9.67 23.89 -17.47
C ALA A 24 -8.20 24.03 -17.02
N LEU A 25 -7.51 22.92 -16.74
CA LEU A 25 -6.10 22.91 -16.39
C LEU A 25 -5.23 23.19 -17.63
N ARG A 26 -4.97 24.48 -17.89
CA ARG A 26 -4.13 24.94 -19.01
C ARG A 26 -2.98 25.80 -18.47
N PRO A 27 -1.83 25.79 -19.10
CA PRO A 27 -0.75 26.70 -18.74
C PRO A 27 -1.23 28.17 -18.68
N GLY A 28 -0.94 28.83 -17.54
CA GLY A 28 -1.32 30.22 -17.32
C GLY A 28 -2.77 30.48 -16.92
N SER A 29 -3.63 29.46 -16.80
CA SER A 29 -4.98 29.62 -16.29
C SER A 29 -5.02 29.63 -14.76
N LEU A 30 -5.91 30.42 -14.19
CA LEU A 30 -6.34 30.32 -12.78
C LEU A 30 -7.62 29.49 -12.73
N VAL A 31 -7.59 28.39 -12.01
CA VAL A 31 -8.76 27.54 -11.77
C VAL A 31 -9.16 27.67 -10.30
N GLU A 32 -10.36 28.18 -10.05
CA GLU A 32 -10.88 28.31 -8.69
C GLU A 32 -11.34 26.93 -8.18
N MET A 33 -11.02 26.65 -6.91
CA MET A 33 -11.44 25.45 -6.19
C MET A 33 -12.42 25.83 -5.09
N ASP A 34 -13.34 24.91 -4.76
CA ASP A 34 -14.41 25.15 -3.77
C ASP A 34 -13.94 24.94 -2.32
N GLY A 35 -12.73 24.44 -2.12
CA GLY A 35 -12.17 24.21 -0.79
C GLY A 35 -10.95 23.31 -0.83
N LEU A 36 -10.50 22.90 0.36
CA LEU A 36 -9.36 22.01 0.54
C LEU A 36 -9.61 21.05 1.71
N THR A 37 -9.40 19.77 1.48
CA THR A 37 -9.41 18.74 2.53
C THR A 37 -8.05 18.11 2.64
N PHE A 38 -7.58 17.93 3.87
CA PHE A 38 -6.44 17.10 4.19
C PHE A 38 -6.91 15.75 4.74
N SER A 39 -6.34 14.66 4.23
CA SER A 39 -6.52 13.32 4.76
C SER A 39 -5.17 12.62 4.87
N THR A 40 -5.08 11.64 5.73
CA THR A 40 -3.92 10.73 5.66
C THR A 40 -4.17 9.69 4.58
N GLY A 41 -3.12 9.35 3.83
CA GLY A 41 -3.11 8.31 2.81
C GLY A 41 -2.04 7.25 3.08
N GLY A 42 -1.99 6.26 2.20
CA GLY A 42 -1.09 5.13 2.31
C GLY A 42 -1.61 3.99 3.19
N ALA A 43 -1.00 2.83 3.06
CA ALA A 43 -1.44 1.61 3.74
C ALA A 43 -1.45 1.76 5.27
N VAL A 44 -0.44 2.45 5.83
CA VAL A 44 -0.32 2.65 7.29
C VAL A 44 -1.53 3.36 7.85
N ALA A 45 -1.93 4.49 7.25
CA ALA A 45 -3.07 5.26 7.73
C ALA A 45 -4.40 4.59 7.37
N ASN A 46 -4.58 4.15 6.12
CA ASN A 46 -5.85 3.58 5.66
C ASN A 46 -6.23 2.33 6.46
N THR A 47 -5.30 1.39 6.59
CA THR A 47 -5.53 0.16 7.36
C THR A 47 -5.58 0.45 8.87
N GLY A 48 -4.68 1.32 9.37
CA GLY A 48 -4.63 1.66 10.78
C GLY A 48 -5.91 2.35 11.28
N ILE A 49 -6.43 3.34 10.56
CA ILE A 49 -7.66 4.04 10.91
C ILE A 49 -8.87 3.10 10.80
N ALA A 50 -8.93 2.25 9.75
CA ALA A 50 -9.99 1.28 9.62
C ALA A 50 -10.02 0.31 10.80
N LEU A 51 -8.87 -0.22 11.21
CA LEU A 51 -8.75 -1.09 12.39
C LEU A 51 -9.16 -0.37 13.67
N LYS A 52 -8.76 0.90 13.85
CA LYS A 52 -9.17 1.71 15.00
C LYS A 52 -10.68 1.86 15.07
N ARG A 53 -11.32 2.19 13.95
CA ARG A 53 -12.79 2.32 13.84
C ARG A 53 -13.53 0.99 14.07
N LEU A 54 -12.87 -0.15 13.81
CA LEU A 54 -13.36 -1.49 14.13
C LEU A 54 -13.13 -1.89 15.58
N GLY A 55 -12.55 -1.01 16.42
CA GLY A 55 -12.35 -1.24 17.84
C GLY A 55 -11.02 -1.91 18.22
N PHE A 56 -10.07 -2.00 17.28
CA PHE A 56 -8.71 -2.44 17.58
C PHE A 56 -7.81 -1.26 17.99
N GLU A 57 -6.69 -1.60 18.63
CA GLU A 57 -5.63 -0.63 18.97
C GLU A 57 -4.38 -0.96 18.12
N PRO A 58 -4.31 -0.49 16.86
CA PRO A 58 -3.17 -0.77 15.99
C PRO A 58 -1.94 0.03 16.41
N THR A 59 -0.76 -0.57 16.20
CA THR A 59 0.52 0.15 16.23
C THR A 59 0.88 0.51 14.79
N LEU A 60 1.13 1.79 14.52
CA LEU A 60 1.47 2.27 13.18
C LEU A 60 2.97 2.57 13.09
N ILE A 61 3.64 2.00 12.09
CA ILE A 61 5.07 2.18 11.82
C ILE A 61 5.23 2.77 10.42
N GLY A 62 5.87 3.92 10.33
CA GLY A 62 6.14 4.64 9.08
C GLY A 62 7.15 5.74 9.32
N ARG A 63 7.36 6.60 8.32
CA ARG A 63 8.26 7.75 8.43
C ARG A 63 7.58 9.03 7.96
N THR A 64 7.94 10.14 8.60
CA THR A 64 7.65 11.50 8.14
C THR A 64 8.91 12.34 8.23
N GLY A 65 9.02 13.34 7.38
CA GLY A 65 10.02 14.39 7.54
C GLY A 65 9.76 15.25 8.78
N ASP A 66 10.75 16.06 9.13
CA ASP A 66 10.65 17.14 10.12
C ASP A 66 10.13 18.42 9.43
N ASP A 67 8.93 18.33 8.83
CA ASP A 67 8.31 19.37 8.04
C ASP A 67 6.80 19.54 8.38
N HIS A 68 6.17 20.57 7.82
CA HIS A 68 4.76 20.86 8.07
C HIS A 68 3.84 19.74 7.57
N VAL A 69 4.19 19.03 6.50
CA VAL A 69 3.42 17.89 5.98
C VAL A 69 3.41 16.77 7.00
N GLY A 70 4.57 16.44 7.57
CA GLY A 70 4.71 15.44 8.63
C GLY A 70 3.94 15.82 9.90
N GLU A 71 3.93 17.12 10.26
CA GLU A 71 3.14 17.62 11.40
C GLU A 71 1.64 17.43 11.15
N ILE A 72 1.14 17.75 9.96
CA ILE A 72 -0.27 17.54 9.59
C ILE A 72 -0.63 16.06 9.66
N ILE A 73 0.18 15.16 9.10
CA ILE A 73 -0.05 13.70 9.17
C ILE A 73 -0.20 13.25 10.63
N ARG A 74 0.74 13.64 11.50
CA ARG A 74 0.71 13.27 12.93
C ARG A 74 -0.52 13.82 13.65
N ASN A 75 -0.96 15.04 13.33
CA ASN A 75 -2.14 15.64 13.91
C ASN A 75 -3.43 14.96 13.43
N LEU A 76 -3.51 14.57 12.17
CA LEU A 76 -4.62 13.78 11.63
C LEU A 76 -4.71 12.40 12.31
N LEU A 77 -3.60 11.70 12.52
CA LEU A 77 -3.59 10.44 13.25
C LEU A 77 -4.07 10.61 14.71
N ARG A 78 -3.62 11.68 15.39
CA ARG A 78 -4.09 11.98 16.75
C ARG A 78 -5.60 12.27 16.79
N SER A 79 -6.15 12.95 15.78
CA SER A 79 -7.61 13.21 15.70
C SER A 79 -8.43 11.92 15.53
N GLU A 80 -7.84 10.88 14.96
CA GLU A 80 -8.42 9.53 14.88
C GLU A 80 -8.10 8.67 16.12
N HIS A 81 -7.60 9.30 17.21
CA HIS A 81 -7.20 8.62 18.45
C HIS A 81 -6.13 7.54 18.26
N ILE A 82 -5.25 7.73 17.29
CA ILE A 82 -4.08 6.86 17.05
C ILE A 82 -2.83 7.57 17.55
N ASN A 83 -2.03 6.85 18.33
CA ASN A 83 -0.74 7.35 18.82
C ASN A 83 0.32 7.28 17.70
N PRO A 84 0.93 8.41 17.26
CA PRO A 84 1.93 8.43 16.21
C PRO A 84 3.36 8.21 16.70
N ASP A 85 3.59 7.73 17.93
CA ASP A 85 4.92 7.64 18.53
C ASP A 85 5.87 6.68 17.79
N TYR A 86 5.33 5.71 17.06
CA TYR A 86 6.11 4.78 16.22
C TYR A 86 6.28 5.26 14.77
N ILE A 87 5.77 6.44 14.43
CA ILE A 87 6.09 7.09 13.16
C ILE A 87 7.42 7.83 13.35
N ALA A 88 8.47 7.33 12.72
CA ALA A 88 9.80 7.91 12.85
C ALA A 88 9.87 9.31 12.22
N LEU A 89 10.63 10.21 12.85
CA LEU A 89 11.01 11.49 12.25
C LEU A 89 12.32 11.33 11.50
N SER A 90 12.39 11.88 10.30
CA SER A 90 13.55 11.87 9.42
C SER A 90 14.02 13.31 9.18
N PRO A 91 14.93 13.84 10.01
CA PRO A 91 15.41 15.20 9.85
C PRO A 91 16.09 15.40 8.49
N GLY A 92 15.73 16.48 7.79
CA GLY A 92 16.28 16.83 6.49
C GLY A 92 15.64 16.10 5.30
N GLU A 93 14.70 15.19 5.53
CA GLU A 93 13.88 14.57 4.48
C GLU A 93 12.50 15.23 4.42
N THR A 94 11.90 15.26 3.23
CA THR A 94 10.53 15.77 3.02
C THR A 94 9.52 14.63 3.20
N SER A 95 8.43 14.90 3.93
CA SER A 95 7.32 13.96 4.06
C SER A 95 6.65 13.66 2.72
N SER A 96 6.12 12.46 2.60
CA SER A 96 5.33 12.06 1.43
C SER A 96 3.99 12.78 1.37
N TYR A 97 3.56 13.14 0.17
CA TYR A 97 2.22 13.69 -0.09
C TYR A 97 1.68 13.29 -1.45
N THR A 98 0.37 13.35 -1.57
CA THR A 98 -0.35 13.18 -2.83
C THR A 98 -1.34 14.32 -3.00
N ILE A 99 -1.27 15.06 -4.13
CA ILE A 99 -2.35 15.95 -4.53
C ILE A 99 -3.36 15.11 -5.30
N VAL A 100 -4.58 15.00 -4.77
CA VAL A 100 -5.65 14.21 -5.38
C VAL A 100 -6.59 15.15 -6.13
N LEU A 101 -6.47 15.20 -7.44
CA LEU A 101 -7.41 15.92 -8.29
C LEU A 101 -8.61 15.02 -8.58
N ASN A 102 -9.79 15.46 -8.19
CA ASN A 102 -11.05 14.72 -8.36
C ASN A 102 -12.05 15.57 -9.16
N PRO A 103 -11.81 15.78 -10.48
CA PRO A 103 -12.72 16.56 -11.30
C PRO A 103 -14.07 15.83 -11.47
N PRO A 104 -15.17 16.58 -11.67
CA PRO A 104 -16.46 15.98 -11.98
C PRO A 104 -16.39 15.09 -13.21
N ASP A 105 -17.16 13.99 -13.18
CA ASP A 105 -17.37 13.07 -14.30
C ASP A 105 -16.10 12.38 -14.85
N THR A 106 -15.02 12.35 -14.08
CA THR A 106 -13.78 11.65 -14.46
C THR A 106 -13.15 10.97 -13.25
N ASP A 107 -12.29 9.99 -13.48
CA ASP A 107 -11.56 9.35 -12.38
C ASP A 107 -10.49 10.28 -11.81
N ARG A 108 -10.06 9.99 -10.59
CA ARG A 108 -9.07 10.78 -9.84
C ARG A 108 -7.70 10.72 -10.50
N ILE A 109 -6.99 11.85 -10.42
CA ILE A 109 -5.59 11.95 -10.80
C ILE A 109 -4.75 12.16 -9.54
N PHE A 110 -3.68 11.42 -9.41
CA PHE A 110 -2.78 11.47 -8.27
C PHE A 110 -1.45 12.07 -8.69
N LEU A 111 -1.07 13.20 -8.08
CA LEU A 111 0.26 13.79 -8.20
C LEU A 111 1.02 13.44 -6.94
N HIS A 112 1.83 12.39 -7.00
CA HIS A 112 2.46 11.78 -5.82
C HIS A 112 3.94 12.14 -5.69
N TYR A 113 4.35 12.45 -4.47
CA TYR A 113 5.74 12.57 -4.05
C TYR A 113 6.04 11.55 -2.96
N PRO A 114 6.94 10.58 -3.16
CA PRO A 114 7.18 9.48 -2.23
C PRO A 114 7.87 9.93 -0.93
N GLY A 115 8.77 10.92 -1.00
CA GLY A 115 9.43 11.50 0.17
C GLY A 115 10.11 10.46 1.05
N THR A 116 9.86 10.53 2.37
CA THR A 116 10.44 9.62 3.37
C THR A 116 10.09 8.14 3.18
N ASN A 117 9.11 7.80 2.35
CA ASN A 117 8.83 6.40 2.05
C ASN A 117 9.95 5.74 1.23
N ASP A 118 10.62 6.50 0.36
CA ASP A 118 11.72 5.96 -0.47
C ASP A 118 12.95 5.57 0.33
N SER A 119 13.17 6.21 1.48
CA SER A 119 14.29 5.90 2.38
C SER A 119 13.92 4.90 3.48
N PHE A 120 12.64 4.50 3.60
CA PHE A 120 12.19 3.52 4.60
C PHE A 120 12.82 2.15 4.35
N SER A 121 13.35 1.52 5.39
CA SER A 121 14.05 0.25 5.31
C SER A 121 13.67 -0.70 6.45
N ALA A 122 14.21 -1.91 6.44
CA ALA A 122 14.03 -2.87 7.53
C ALA A 122 14.61 -2.41 8.88
N ASP A 123 15.47 -1.40 8.88
CA ASP A 123 16.07 -0.87 10.11
C ASP A 123 15.18 0.17 10.79
N ASP A 124 14.17 0.69 10.08
CA ASP A 124 13.13 1.56 10.65
C ASP A 124 12.08 0.79 11.47
N VAL A 125 12.08 -0.55 11.38
CA VAL A 125 11.14 -1.40 12.12
C VAL A 125 11.82 -2.01 13.33
N ASN A 126 11.50 -1.51 14.53
CA ASN A 126 11.98 -2.11 15.77
C ASN A 126 11.16 -3.37 16.12
N PHE A 127 11.50 -4.50 15.51
CA PHE A 127 10.83 -5.79 15.76
C PHE A 127 10.89 -6.24 17.22
N GLY A 128 11.86 -5.76 18.01
CA GLY A 128 11.95 -6.03 19.44
C GLY A 128 10.80 -5.43 20.25
N ALA A 129 10.23 -4.33 19.79
CA ALA A 129 9.12 -3.63 20.43
C ALA A 129 7.73 -4.07 19.91
N ILE A 130 7.66 -4.87 18.85
CA ILE A 130 6.38 -5.34 18.28
C ILE A 130 5.83 -6.47 19.15
N PRO A 131 4.60 -6.34 19.68
CA PRO A 131 3.97 -7.39 20.45
C PRO A 131 3.56 -8.58 19.55
N PRO A 132 3.43 -9.81 20.10
CA PRO A 132 2.88 -10.94 19.35
C PRO A 132 1.52 -10.62 18.73
N GLY A 133 1.32 -11.02 17.47
CA GLY A 133 0.10 -10.76 16.73
C GLY A 133 0.33 -10.70 15.23
N ILE A 134 -0.43 -9.84 14.54
CA ILE A 134 -0.33 -9.65 13.08
C ILE A 134 0.60 -8.48 12.78
N PHE A 135 1.52 -8.68 11.84
CA PHE A 135 2.33 -7.65 11.20
C PHE A 135 1.87 -7.49 9.75
N HIS A 136 1.23 -6.38 9.46
CA HIS A 136 0.78 -6.01 8.13
C HIS A 136 1.72 -5.00 7.52
N PHE A 137 2.20 -5.25 6.29
CA PHE A 137 3.00 -4.31 5.51
C PHE A 137 2.26 -3.94 4.23
N GLY A 138 2.23 -2.66 3.88
CA GLY A 138 1.46 -2.24 2.72
C GLY A 138 2.16 -1.24 1.81
N TYR A 139 1.89 -1.41 0.51
CA TYR A 139 2.27 -0.58 -0.62
C TYR A 139 3.77 -0.53 -0.89
N PRO A 140 4.49 -1.66 -0.88
CA PRO A 140 5.91 -1.69 -1.22
C PRO A 140 6.26 -1.08 -2.58
N PRO A 141 5.41 -1.12 -3.65
CA PRO A 141 5.73 -0.46 -4.91
C PRO A 141 5.90 1.06 -4.82
N LEU A 142 5.35 1.70 -3.80
CA LEU A 142 5.47 3.14 -3.59
C LEU A 142 6.61 3.52 -2.62
N MET A 143 7.58 2.60 -2.41
CA MET A 143 8.67 2.73 -1.45
C MET A 143 9.96 2.18 -2.06
N GLN A 144 10.85 3.05 -2.53
CA GLN A 144 12.00 2.66 -3.35
C GLN A 144 12.84 1.52 -2.75
N GLN A 145 13.15 1.57 -1.46
CA GLN A 145 13.95 0.53 -0.81
C GLN A 145 13.27 -0.86 -0.82
N MET A 146 11.95 -0.92 -1.04
CA MET A 146 11.20 -2.18 -1.05
C MET A 146 11.33 -2.96 -2.37
N TYR A 147 11.77 -2.31 -3.46
CA TYR A 147 11.92 -2.96 -4.76
C TYR A 147 13.34 -2.90 -5.34
N VAL A 148 14.18 -1.91 -4.99
CA VAL A 148 15.58 -1.89 -5.44
C VAL A 148 16.33 -3.11 -4.88
N GLY A 149 17.36 -3.58 -5.64
CA GLY A 149 18.13 -4.76 -5.27
C GLY A 149 17.25 -6.01 -5.14
N ASP A 150 16.28 -6.16 -6.04
CA ASP A 150 15.35 -7.29 -6.10
C ASP A 150 14.51 -7.47 -4.82
N GLY A 151 14.16 -6.39 -4.13
CA GLY A 151 13.30 -6.44 -2.96
C GLY A 151 13.97 -6.92 -1.67
N VAL A 152 15.29 -6.82 -1.57
CA VAL A 152 16.05 -7.32 -0.41
C VAL A 152 15.57 -6.73 0.93
N GLN A 153 15.18 -5.44 0.96
CA GLN A 153 14.68 -4.84 2.20
C GLN A 153 13.30 -5.36 2.57
N LEU A 154 12.42 -5.57 1.59
CA LEU A 154 11.10 -6.17 1.81
C LEU A 154 11.24 -7.61 2.35
N GLU A 155 12.10 -8.42 1.74
CA GLU A 155 12.41 -9.76 2.25
C GLU A 155 12.94 -9.72 3.70
N ARG A 156 13.85 -8.80 4.00
CA ARG A 156 14.43 -8.62 5.34
C ARG A 156 13.38 -8.27 6.39
N ILE A 157 12.39 -7.43 6.04
CA ILE A 157 11.26 -7.07 6.90
C ILE A 157 10.44 -8.33 7.24
N PHE A 158 10.01 -9.08 6.22
CA PHE A 158 9.18 -10.28 6.43
C PHE A 158 9.95 -11.39 7.15
N ARG A 159 11.22 -11.59 6.86
CA ARG A 159 12.07 -12.55 7.56
C ARG A 159 12.17 -12.23 9.06
N LYS A 160 12.46 -10.98 9.42
CA LYS A 160 12.49 -10.54 10.82
C LYS A 160 11.12 -10.70 11.51
N ALA A 161 10.02 -10.43 10.81
CA ALA A 161 8.68 -10.66 11.35
C ALA A 161 8.42 -12.14 11.65
N LYS A 162 8.78 -13.03 10.72
CA LYS A 162 8.65 -14.49 10.92
C LYS A 162 9.56 -15.01 12.04
N GLU A 163 10.79 -14.52 12.17
CA GLU A 163 11.71 -14.85 13.27
C GLU A 163 11.13 -14.47 14.64
N ARG A 164 10.26 -13.47 14.69
CA ARG A 164 9.52 -13.05 15.89
C ARG A 164 8.21 -13.84 16.11
N GLY A 165 7.90 -14.79 15.24
CA GLY A 165 6.67 -15.57 15.32
C GLY A 165 5.40 -14.76 15.01
N LEU A 166 5.51 -13.67 14.27
CA LEU A 166 4.36 -12.85 13.88
C LEU A 166 3.62 -13.52 12.70
N VAL A 167 2.30 -13.39 12.70
CA VAL A 167 1.49 -13.64 11.49
C VAL A 167 1.72 -12.48 10.54
N THR A 168 2.13 -12.78 9.33
CA THR A 168 2.53 -11.76 8.34
C THR A 168 1.45 -11.53 7.31
N SER A 169 1.22 -10.26 6.98
CA SER A 169 0.25 -9.84 5.96
C SER A 169 0.87 -8.81 5.03
N LEU A 170 0.62 -8.94 3.73
CA LEU A 170 1.10 -8.04 2.70
C LEU A 170 -0.05 -7.53 1.84
N ASP A 171 -0.10 -6.21 1.63
CA ASP A 171 -0.92 -5.53 0.65
C ASP A 171 -0.04 -4.80 -0.37
N MET A 172 -0.52 -4.66 -1.60
CA MET A 172 0.23 -4.03 -2.68
C MET A 172 -0.37 -2.67 -3.06
N ALA A 173 0.28 -1.98 -3.97
CA ALA A 173 -0.25 -0.86 -4.74
C ALA A 173 0.11 -1.08 -6.20
N LEU A 174 -0.68 -0.55 -7.11
CA LEU A 174 -0.38 -0.63 -8.53
C LEU A 174 0.81 0.30 -8.86
N PRO A 175 1.93 -0.22 -9.38
CA PRO A 175 3.01 0.62 -9.86
C PRO A 175 2.58 1.36 -11.13
N ASP A 176 3.11 2.57 -11.32
CA ASP A 176 2.98 3.27 -12.60
C ASP A 176 3.89 2.60 -13.65
N PRO A 177 3.34 2.06 -14.76
CA PRO A 177 4.12 1.35 -15.79
C PRO A 177 5.27 2.16 -16.39
N ASP A 178 5.15 3.50 -16.43
CA ASP A 178 6.11 4.39 -17.06
C ASP A 178 7.25 4.84 -16.12
N THR A 179 7.29 4.28 -14.91
CA THR A 179 8.28 4.63 -13.87
C THR A 179 9.22 3.47 -13.56
N GLU A 180 10.26 3.73 -12.74
CA GLU A 180 11.21 2.71 -12.29
C GLU A 180 10.52 1.52 -11.63
N GLN A 181 9.56 1.80 -10.72
CA GLN A 181 8.81 0.74 -10.04
C GLN A 181 7.94 -0.10 -10.98
N GLY A 182 7.52 0.47 -12.13
CA GLY A 182 6.78 -0.28 -13.16
C GLY A 182 7.64 -1.25 -13.95
N GLN A 183 8.96 -1.06 -13.96
CA GLN A 183 9.92 -1.91 -14.70
C GLN A 183 10.59 -2.98 -13.82
N VAL A 184 10.21 -3.08 -12.55
CA VAL A 184 10.75 -4.06 -11.60
C VAL A 184 10.23 -5.47 -11.90
N ASP A 185 11.07 -6.49 -11.72
CA ASP A 185 10.63 -7.89 -11.73
C ASP A 185 9.82 -8.22 -10.46
N TRP A 186 8.58 -7.75 -10.42
CA TRP A 186 7.67 -8.01 -9.30
C TRP A 186 7.39 -9.48 -9.10
N GLN A 187 7.32 -10.26 -10.19
CA GLN A 187 7.11 -11.71 -10.08
C GLN A 187 8.26 -12.37 -9.33
N GLY A 188 9.51 -12.02 -9.64
CA GLY A 188 10.68 -12.52 -8.92
C GLY A 188 10.70 -12.12 -7.46
N ILE A 189 10.32 -10.87 -7.15
CA ILE A 189 10.18 -10.39 -5.76
C ILE A 189 9.10 -11.20 -5.02
N LEU A 190 7.90 -11.35 -5.62
CA LEU A 190 6.81 -12.12 -5.02
C LEU A 190 7.20 -13.57 -4.75
N GLN A 191 7.85 -14.24 -5.70
CA GLN A 191 8.33 -15.63 -5.49
C GLN A 191 9.26 -15.75 -4.29
N ARG A 192 10.09 -14.74 -4.06
CA ARG A 192 11.04 -14.72 -2.94
C ARG A 192 10.36 -14.49 -1.59
N ILE A 193 9.35 -13.62 -1.53
CA ILE A 193 8.73 -13.23 -0.26
C ILE A 193 7.51 -14.07 0.12
N MET A 194 6.80 -14.70 -0.82
CA MET A 194 5.59 -15.49 -0.54
C MET A 194 5.78 -16.56 0.53
N PRO A 195 6.93 -17.28 0.64
CA PRO A 195 7.16 -18.22 1.75
C PRO A 195 7.18 -17.57 3.14
N LEU A 196 7.29 -16.24 3.21
CA LEU A 196 7.33 -15.45 4.43
C LEU A 196 6.02 -14.70 4.70
N VAL A 197 5.02 -14.82 3.82
CA VAL A 197 3.73 -14.12 3.88
C VAL A 197 2.62 -15.10 4.20
N ASP A 198 1.90 -14.88 5.31
CA ASP A 198 0.76 -15.70 5.67
C ASP A 198 -0.52 -15.25 4.96
N LEU A 199 -0.75 -13.91 4.85
CA LEU A 199 -1.88 -13.32 4.13
C LEU A 199 -1.38 -12.39 3.04
N PHE A 200 -1.76 -12.64 1.79
CA PHE A 200 -1.50 -11.75 0.67
C PHE A 200 -2.81 -11.18 0.12
N LEU A 201 -2.96 -9.84 0.13
CA LEU A 201 -4.22 -9.14 -0.09
C LEU A 201 -4.15 -8.11 -1.24
N PRO A 202 -3.69 -8.48 -2.44
CA PRO A 202 -3.61 -7.55 -3.58
C PRO A 202 -4.99 -7.23 -4.15
N SER A 203 -5.11 -6.15 -4.93
CA SER A 203 -6.18 -6.02 -5.91
C SER A 203 -5.90 -6.90 -7.14
N PHE A 204 -6.95 -7.15 -7.91
CA PHE A 204 -6.83 -7.93 -9.16
C PHE A 204 -5.90 -7.25 -10.16
N ASP A 205 -6.00 -5.94 -10.31
CA ASP A 205 -5.18 -5.14 -11.21
C ASP A 205 -3.69 -5.19 -10.82
N GLU A 206 -3.40 -5.02 -9.52
CA GLU A 206 -2.04 -5.17 -8.96
C GLU A 206 -1.46 -6.54 -9.26
N LEU A 207 -2.26 -7.58 -9.05
CA LEU A 207 -1.84 -8.96 -9.24
C LEU A 207 -1.55 -9.27 -10.72
N LEU A 208 -2.42 -8.84 -11.63
CA LEU A 208 -2.20 -9.00 -13.07
C LEU A 208 -0.96 -8.25 -13.53
N PHE A 209 -0.81 -6.99 -13.12
CA PHE A 209 0.38 -6.21 -13.47
C PHE A 209 1.67 -6.92 -13.08
N MET A 210 1.71 -7.49 -11.88
CA MET A 210 2.91 -8.11 -11.31
C MET A 210 3.19 -9.52 -11.80
N MET A 211 2.17 -10.29 -12.15
CA MET A 211 2.31 -11.70 -12.49
C MET A 211 2.05 -12.00 -13.96
N GLU A 212 1.20 -11.23 -14.62
CA GLU A 212 0.72 -11.45 -15.98
C GLU A 212 0.60 -10.14 -16.77
N PRO A 213 1.72 -9.41 -17.06
CA PRO A 213 1.68 -8.10 -17.72
C PRO A 213 0.86 -8.10 -19.03
N SER A 214 0.96 -9.18 -19.83
CA SER A 214 0.18 -9.30 -21.08
C SER A 214 -1.34 -9.43 -20.83
N ALA A 215 -1.75 -10.03 -19.70
CA ALA A 215 -3.16 -10.08 -19.32
C ALA A 215 -3.62 -8.73 -18.76
N TYR A 216 -2.75 -8.03 -18.04
CA TYR A 216 -3.01 -6.65 -17.60
C TYR A 216 -3.27 -5.71 -18.78
N GLU A 217 -2.44 -5.75 -19.83
CA GLU A 217 -2.65 -4.97 -21.05
C GLU A 217 -4.01 -5.27 -21.72
N LYS A 218 -4.40 -6.54 -21.80
CA LYS A 218 -5.72 -6.95 -22.33
C LYS A 218 -6.86 -6.44 -21.46
N MET A 219 -6.69 -6.44 -20.14
CA MET A 219 -7.68 -5.89 -19.20
C MET A 219 -7.87 -4.38 -19.43
N GLN A 220 -6.80 -3.62 -19.58
CA GLN A 220 -6.85 -2.18 -19.88
C GLN A 220 -7.58 -1.87 -21.20
N GLN A 221 -7.52 -2.79 -22.16
CA GLN A 221 -8.22 -2.70 -23.45
C GLN A 221 -9.68 -3.22 -23.40
N GLY A 222 -10.15 -3.71 -22.24
CA GLY A 222 -11.47 -4.32 -22.11
C GLY A 222 -11.60 -5.69 -22.80
N LEU A 223 -10.46 -6.35 -23.09
CA LEU A 223 -10.41 -7.63 -23.82
C LEU A 223 -10.24 -8.85 -22.90
N LEU A 224 -10.12 -8.64 -21.59
CA LEU A 224 -9.99 -9.70 -20.60
C LEU A 224 -11.32 -9.92 -19.88
N THR A 225 -11.77 -11.18 -19.83
CA THR A 225 -12.88 -11.59 -18.96
C THR A 225 -12.30 -12.10 -17.66
N VAL A 226 -12.72 -11.52 -16.54
CA VAL A 226 -12.36 -12.00 -15.20
C VAL A 226 -13.35 -13.11 -14.84
N ASP A 227 -12.83 -14.32 -14.69
CA ASP A 227 -13.60 -15.47 -14.27
C ASP A 227 -12.93 -16.20 -13.10
N THR A 228 -13.64 -17.14 -12.51
CA THR A 228 -13.12 -17.91 -11.36
C THR A 228 -11.89 -18.74 -11.73
N ALA A 229 -11.78 -19.21 -12.97
CA ALA A 229 -10.65 -20.03 -13.42
C ALA A 229 -9.34 -19.22 -13.39
N LEU A 230 -9.36 -17.97 -13.85
CA LEU A 230 -8.21 -17.06 -13.78
C LEU A 230 -7.83 -16.73 -12.33
N LEU A 231 -8.82 -16.47 -11.48
CA LEU A 231 -8.59 -16.22 -10.05
C LEU A 231 -8.00 -17.45 -9.35
N ASP A 232 -8.48 -18.64 -9.68
CA ASP A 232 -7.95 -19.91 -9.19
C ASP A 232 -6.48 -20.09 -9.61
N GLU A 233 -6.16 -19.89 -10.89
CA GLU A 233 -4.80 -20.06 -11.43
C GLU A 233 -3.81 -19.11 -10.72
N LEU A 234 -4.13 -17.82 -10.64
CA LEU A 234 -3.26 -16.83 -9.99
C LEU A 234 -3.06 -17.15 -8.50
N SER A 235 -4.12 -17.53 -7.80
CA SER A 235 -4.05 -17.87 -6.39
C SER A 235 -3.27 -19.17 -6.14
N ASP A 236 -3.47 -20.20 -6.97
CA ASP A 236 -2.75 -21.46 -6.84
C ASP A 236 -1.23 -21.28 -7.03
N ARG A 237 -0.80 -20.39 -7.92
CA ARG A 237 0.61 -20.03 -8.08
C ARG A 237 1.17 -19.38 -6.81
N LEU A 238 0.47 -18.43 -6.21
CA LEU A 238 0.88 -17.76 -4.97
C LEU A 238 0.95 -18.75 -3.80
N LEU A 239 -0.05 -19.64 -3.66
CA LEU A 239 -0.04 -20.70 -2.67
C LEU A 239 1.10 -21.70 -2.90
N ALA A 240 1.39 -22.04 -4.16
CA ALA A 240 2.53 -22.90 -4.52
C ALA A 240 3.88 -22.23 -4.19
N TRP A 241 3.97 -20.89 -4.25
CA TRP A 241 5.14 -20.14 -3.81
C TRP A 241 5.26 -20.04 -2.27
N GLY A 242 4.26 -20.51 -1.53
CA GLY A 242 4.34 -20.67 -0.07
C GLY A 242 3.48 -19.72 0.75
N CYS A 243 2.67 -18.85 0.13
CA CYS A 243 1.65 -18.08 0.85
C CYS A 243 0.59 -19.01 1.45
N ASN A 244 0.01 -18.66 2.59
CA ASN A 244 -1.02 -19.49 3.23
C ASN A 244 -2.44 -19.10 2.84
N VAL A 245 -2.71 -17.81 2.68
CA VAL A 245 -4.02 -17.26 2.34
C VAL A 245 -3.86 -16.14 1.30
N VAL A 246 -4.60 -16.23 0.22
CA VAL A 246 -4.66 -15.21 -0.85
C VAL A 246 -6.06 -14.61 -0.87
N GLY A 247 -6.15 -13.30 -0.72
CA GLY A 247 -7.39 -12.53 -0.85
C GLY A 247 -7.27 -11.49 -1.97
N ILE A 248 -7.95 -11.70 -3.10
CA ILE A 248 -7.91 -10.80 -4.24
C ILE A 248 -9.08 -9.82 -4.14
N LYS A 249 -8.78 -8.53 -4.06
CA LYS A 249 -9.78 -7.44 -4.04
C LYS A 249 -10.30 -7.21 -5.46
N LEU A 250 -11.63 -7.27 -5.67
CA LEU A 250 -12.30 -7.16 -6.96
C LEU A 250 -13.15 -5.88 -7.07
N GLY A 251 -12.85 -4.86 -6.29
CA GLY A 251 -13.64 -3.62 -6.26
C GLY A 251 -15.10 -3.86 -5.90
N ALA A 252 -16.03 -3.45 -6.77
CA ALA A 252 -17.46 -3.61 -6.54
C ALA A 252 -17.92 -5.08 -6.55
N GLU A 253 -17.18 -5.98 -7.17
CA GLU A 253 -17.48 -7.42 -7.22
C GLU A 253 -17.11 -8.15 -5.91
N GLY A 254 -16.44 -7.47 -4.98
CA GLY A 254 -16.13 -7.99 -3.66
C GLY A 254 -14.72 -8.54 -3.48
N LEU A 255 -14.59 -9.67 -2.83
CA LEU A 255 -13.31 -10.29 -2.47
C LEU A 255 -13.34 -11.78 -2.83
N TYR A 256 -12.34 -12.24 -3.59
CA TYR A 256 -12.06 -13.64 -3.79
C TYR A 256 -11.05 -14.12 -2.75
N LEU A 257 -11.34 -15.23 -2.06
CA LEU A 257 -10.49 -15.78 -1.01
C LEU A 257 -10.13 -17.24 -1.32
N ARG A 258 -8.84 -17.57 -1.26
CA ARG A 258 -8.33 -18.92 -1.41
C ARG A 258 -7.30 -19.24 -0.32
N THR A 259 -7.35 -20.47 0.21
CA THR A 259 -6.47 -20.92 1.29
C THR A 259 -5.67 -22.14 0.85
N GLY A 260 -4.42 -22.20 1.28
CA GLY A 260 -3.58 -23.39 1.12
C GLY A 260 -3.93 -24.49 2.14
N ILE A 261 -3.39 -25.68 1.94
CA ILE A 261 -3.60 -26.86 2.80
C ILE A 261 -3.04 -26.64 4.22
N LYS A 262 -2.11 -25.70 4.40
CA LYS A 262 -1.46 -25.36 5.69
C LYS A 262 -2.09 -24.18 6.42
N ALA A 263 -3.33 -23.84 6.11
CA ALA A 263 -4.02 -22.67 6.69
C ALA A 263 -4.42 -22.84 8.17
N GLU A 264 -3.71 -23.64 8.96
CA GLU A 264 -3.76 -23.62 10.43
C GLU A 264 -2.96 -22.43 11.01
N VAL A 265 -3.19 -21.23 10.47
CA VAL A 265 -2.38 -20.03 10.82
C VAL A 265 -3.02 -19.19 11.92
N PHE A 266 -4.26 -19.47 12.30
CA PHE A 266 -5.04 -18.65 13.25
C PHE A 266 -5.52 -19.43 14.46
#